data_c7b7103b13b541b86aac95d14dde9873
#
_entry.id   c7b7103b13b541b86aac95d14dde9873
#
_cell.length_a   1.000
_cell.length_b   1.000
_cell.length_c   1.000
_cell.angle_alpha   90.00
_cell.angle_beta   90.00
_cell.angle_gamma   90.00
#
_symmetry.space_group_name_H-M   'P 1'
#
loop_
_entity.id
_entity.type
_entity.pdbx_description
1 polymer ?
#
loop_
_entity_poly.entity_id
_entity_poly.type
_entity_poly.pdbx_seq_one_letter_code
_entity_poly.pdbx_strand_id
1 'polypeptide(L)'
;MSQSVYTALSFAPVQGFIEKSRKLRDLFGASLILSYLSQQLAQSADRSPELEVISPALIRVQDGMPNRILIKGLFERNDVQKTLIQAWDKILTTCKHWLEKNVPVSDRYHWDAEWVRWKQCTWEIFWGTGETSEAAMRDLERRKLKRDWTGINWTGESSSLTGTDAIAWARLGEARDPKHPLNEAEKKELTDFYKQLAWVLDDPYQRSGKIVPADAEPEGKYIAANERLSIPELVKRLVTLPKLAREIGMTELEEGFKDIVRDQGHWTGWFMGDGDKVGDYLKTLSSDAESKTFSQAMREWGQQFKIPDRLGRVVYAGGDDFLGVLYSDLENAPVPAKSAFEWLKGFPAEWQKHQQPINVSVGFVWAGNRVPQRDILQHCREAEKQSKNLGRDRLTIRVVFNSGQYVQWTCPWDHLNILEQYRDRDGGQNWAHIYSDWATLKARHAIRLTETEKQNTDSYLAVQLFNFYFDNAGQKIQSNPPDKRWKYVAGDNSELTIAQWIDDLIQVGWHRHLCSNT
;
A
#
# COMPACT_ATOMS: atom_id res chain seq x y z
N MET A 1 -35.00 -21.65 20.67
CA MET A 1 -33.79 -21.58 19.83
C MET A 1 -33.06 -20.32 20.30
N SER A 2 -31.84 -20.42 20.86
CA SER A 2 -31.07 -19.24 21.19
C SER A 2 -30.79 -18.49 19.89
N GLN A 3 -31.15 -17.21 19.82
CA GLN A 3 -30.84 -16.36 18.68
C GLN A 3 -29.32 -16.36 18.48
N SER A 4 -28.87 -16.72 17.27
CA SER A 4 -27.46 -16.65 16.92
C SER A 4 -27.02 -15.18 16.95
N VAL A 5 -25.96 -14.88 17.69
CA VAL A 5 -25.36 -13.53 17.72
C VAL A 5 -24.08 -13.56 16.92
N TYR A 6 -23.82 -12.52 16.14
CA TYR A 6 -22.56 -12.30 15.43
C TYR A 6 -21.88 -11.03 15.92
N THR A 7 -20.57 -11.04 15.98
CA THR A 7 -19.73 -9.89 16.31
C THR A 7 -18.84 -9.57 15.13
N ALA A 8 -18.86 -8.31 14.68
CA ALA A 8 -17.95 -7.79 13.66
C ALA A 8 -17.00 -6.78 14.27
N LEU A 9 -15.71 -6.92 14.00
CA LEU A 9 -14.63 -6.12 14.58
C LEU A 9 -13.81 -5.43 13.49
N SER A 10 -13.29 -4.26 13.82
CA SER A 10 -12.22 -3.60 13.08
C SER A 10 -11.50 -2.60 13.99
N PHE A 11 -10.33 -2.14 13.58
CA PHE A 11 -9.60 -1.09 14.29
C PHE A 11 -9.00 -0.08 13.31
N ALA A 12 -8.67 1.11 13.77
CA ALA A 12 -8.09 2.20 13.00
C ALA A 12 -7.04 2.96 13.85
N PRO A 13 -6.14 3.74 13.20
CA PRO A 13 -6.05 4.01 11.76
C PRO A 13 -5.21 2.94 11.05
N VAL A 14 -5.72 2.26 10.03
CA VAL A 14 -4.93 1.31 9.25
C VAL A 14 -4.20 2.03 8.12
N GLN A 15 -4.95 2.69 7.25
CA GLN A 15 -4.42 3.40 6.10
C GLN A 15 -3.43 4.50 6.51
N GLY A 16 -3.81 5.38 7.45
CA GLY A 16 -2.93 6.43 7.95
C GLY A 16 -1.67 5.89 8.66
N PHE A 17 -1.74 4.67 9.22
CA PHE A 17 -0.57 4.02 9.80
C PHE A 17 0.40 3.52 8.71
N ILE A 18 -0.12 2.94 7.62
CA ILE A 18 0.68 2.49 6.46
C ILE A 18 1.32 3.68 5.74
N GLU A 19 0.56 4.75 5.51
CA GLU A 19 1.00 5.93 4.74
C GLU A 19 2.14 6.71 5.39
N LYS A 20 2.25 6.69 6.69
CA LYS A 20 3.37 7.25 7.44
C LYS A 20 4.62 6.40 7.23
N SER A 21 5.12 6.35 5.98
CA SER A 21 6.22 5.49 5.54
C SER A 21 7.12 6.21 4.53
N ARG A 22 8.44 6.11 4.70
CA ARG A 22 9.44 6.70 3.81
C ARG A 22 10.32 5.65 3.16
N LYS A 23 10.67 4.61 3.90
CA LYS A 23 11.40 3.45 3.43
C LYS A 23 10.45 2.28 3.20
N LEU A 24 10.82 1.35 2.33
CA LEU A 24 10.05 0.13 2.12
C LEU A 24 9.91 -0.67 3.43
N ARG A 25 10.92 -0.63 4.28
CA ARG A 25 10.92 -1.22 5.62
C ARG A 25 9.80 -0.67 6.52
N ASP A 26 9.44 0.60 6.40
CA ASP A 26 8.30 1.17 7.15
C ASP A 26 6.97 0.54 6.74
N LEU A 27 6.79 0.23 5.43
CA LEU A 27 5.60 -0.43 4.92
C LEU A 27 5.50 -1.87 5.43
N PHE A 28 6.59 -2.63 5.33
CA PHE A 28 6.62 -4.00 5.85
C PHE A 28 6.38 -4.04 7.35
N GLY A 29 7.03 -3.17 8.12
CA GLY A 29 6.79 -3.07 9.56
C GLY A 29 5.35 -2.71 9.90
N ALA A 30 4.72 -1.80 9.14
CA ALA A 30 3.31 -1.49 9.30
C ALA A 30 2.43 -2.71 9.00
N SER A 31 2.67 -3.42 7.90
CA SER A 31 1.94 -4.64 7.52
C SER A 31 2.08 -5.74 8.58
N LEU A 32 3.28 -5.99 9.08
CA LEU A 32 3.55 -6.98 10.13
C LEU A 32 2.79 -6.64 11.42
N ILE A 33 2.83 -5.38 11.86
CA ILE A 33 2.11 -4.92 13.06
C ILE A 33 0.60 -5.13 12.91
N LEU A 34 0.02 -4.65 11.80
CA LEU A 34 -1.42 -4.77 11.55
C LEU A 34 -1.88 -6.22 11.48
N SER A 35 -1.12 -7.06 10.77
CA SER A 35 -1.38 -8.49 10.67
C SER A 35 -1.29 -9.20 12.03
N TYR A 36 -0.28 -8.87 12.83
CA TYR A 36 -0.14 -9.40 14.18
C TYR A 36 -1.32 -9.01 15.09
N LEU A 37 -1.71 -7.74 15.10
CA LEU A 37 -2.84 -7.26 15.91
C LEU A 37 -4.15 -7.97 15.51
N SER A 38 -4.42 -8.08 14.21
CA SER A 38 -5.59 -8.82 13.69
C SER A 38 -5.55 -10.29 14.09
N GLN A 39 -4.38 -10.92 13.99
CA GLN A 39 -4.19 -12.32 14.40
C GLN A 39 -4.47 -12.52 15.89
N GLN A 40 -3.95 -11.64 16.76
CA GLN A 40 -4.18 -11.75 18.20
C GLN A 40 -5.67 -11.63 18.56
N LEU A 41 -6.42 -10.77 17.87
CA LEU A 41 -7.88 -10.65 18.03
C LEU A 41 -8.59 -11.94 17.61
N ALA A 42 -8.28 -12.46 16.40
CA ALA A 42 -8.88 -13.68 15.91
C ALA A 42 -8.56 -14.90 16.77
N GLN A 43 -7.31 -15.05 17.20
CA GLN A 43 -6.89 -16.13 18.10
C GLN A 43 -7.50 -16.01 19.50
N SER A 44 -7.73 -14.80 19.99
CA SER A 44 -8.41 -14.59 21.27
C SER A 44 -9.86 -15.08 21.23
N ALA A 45 -10.55 -14.82 20.13
CA ALA A 45 -11.90 -15.36 19.92
C ALA A 45 -11.88 -16.90 19.78
N ASP A 46 -10.95 -17.47 19.01
CA ASP A 46 -10.85 -18.92 18.75
C ASP A 46 -10.56 -19.75 20.01
N ARG A 47 -10.01 -19.14 21.05
CA ARG A 47 -9.81 -19.81 22.37
C ARG A 47 -11.08 -20.02 23.16
N SER A 48 -12.14 -19.31 22.85
CA SER A 48 -13.42 -19.44 23.54
C SER A 48 -14.27 -20.48 22.81
N PRO A 49 -14.74 -21.55 23.48
CA PRO A 49 -15.55 -22.59 22.84
C PRO A 49 -16.93 -22.08 22.36
N GLU A 50 -17.36 -20.92 22.83
CA GLU A 50 -18.62 -20.28 22.45
C GLU A 50 -18.49 -19.38 21.22
N LEU A 51 -17.29 -19.14 20.75
CA LEU A 51 -16.99 -18.25 19.63
C LEU A 51 -16.43 -19.03 18.45
N GLU A 52 -16.84 -18.64 17.24
CA GLU A 52 -16.34 -19.20 16.00
C GLU A 52 -15.92 -18.09 15.05
N VAL A 53 -14.65 -18.05 14.65
CA VAL A 53 -14.16 -17.07 13.67
C VAL A 53 -14.62 -17.51 12.27
N ILE A 54 -15.47 -16.67 11.66
CA ILE A 54 -15.97 -16.89 10.29
C ILE A 54 -14.99 -16.32 9.26
N SER A 55 -14.50 -15.10 9.51
CA SER A 55 -13.49 -14.42 8.68
C SER A 55 -12.61 -13.54 9.57
N PRO A 56 -11.28 -13.49 9.35
CA PRO A 56 -10.53 -14.24 8.32
C PRO A 56 -10.37 -15.73 8.66
N ALA A 57 -10.26 -16.55 7.63
CA ALA A 57 -9.81 -17.92 7.76
C ALA A 57 -8.29 -17.99 8.00
N LEU A 58 -7.74 -19.17 8.28
CA LEU A 58 -6.32 -19.40 8.50
C LEU A 58 -5.71 -18.49 9.57
N ILE A 59 -6.38 -18.35 10.70
CA ILE A 59 -6.01 -17.45 11.80
C ILE A 59 -4.61 -17.72 12.40
N ARG A 60 -4.01 -18.88 12.14
CA ARG A 60 -2.66 -19.22 12.57
C ARG A 60 -1.58 -18.63 11.67
N VAL A 61 -1.94 -18.24 10.45
CA VAL A 61 -1.04 -17.60 9.49
C VAL A 61 -1.13 -16.09 9.66
N GLN A 62 -0.03 -15.48 10.04
CA GLN A 62 0.00 -14.06 10.35
C GLN A 62 -0.03 -13.19 9.10
N ASP A 63 0.72 -13.56 8.06
CA ASP A 63 0.89 -12.73 6.88
C ASP A 63 -0.44 -12.40 6.20
N GLY A 64 -0.61 -11.12 5.86
CA GLY A 64 -1.79 -10.63 5.18
C GLY A 64 -3.09 -10.80 5.99
N MET A 65 -3.07 -10.76 7.32
CA MET A 65 -4.29 -10.79 8.13
C MET A 65 -5.10 -9.50 7.92
N PRO A 66 -6.35 -9.58 7.44
CA PRO A 66 -7.19 -8.41 7.28
C PRO A 66 -7.59 -7.84 8.65
N ASN A 67 -7.83 -6.53 8.70
CA ASN A 67 -8.24 -5.83 9.93
C ASN A 67 -9.75 -5.88 10.21
N ARG A 68 -10.51 -6.59 9.39
CA ARG A 68 -11.95 -6.82 9.55
C ARG A 68 -12.17 -8.28 9.93
N ILE A 69 -12.78 -8.51 11.09
CA ILE A 69 -12.97 -9.84 11.67
C ILE A 69 -14.45 -10.05 11.91
N LEU A 70 -15.00 -11.18 11.47
CA LEU A 70 -16.37 -11.62 11.70
C LEU A 70 -16.36 -12.90 12.55
N ILE A 71 -17.11 -12.89 13.62
CA ILE A 71 -17.18 -13.96 14.63
C ILE A 71 -18.65 -14.32 14.84
N LYS A 72 -18.95 -15.60 14.88
CA LYS A 72 -20.22 -16.12 15.36
C LYS A 72 -20.11 -16.28 16.88
N GLY A 73 -21.04 -15.71 17.61
CA GLY A 73 -21.01 -15.54 19.05
C GLY A 73 -20.77 -14.09 19.48
N LEU A 74 -20.96 -13.81 20.75
CA LEU A 74 -20.76 -12.49 21.34
C LEU A 74 -19.33 -12.40 21.90
N PHE A 75 -18.45 -11.73 21.18
CA PHE A 75 -17.13 -11.36 21.68
C PHE A 75 -17.22 -9.98 22.33
N GLU A 76 -17.17 -9.93 23.65
CA GLU A 76 -17.41 -8.72 24.43
C GLU A 76 -16.46 -7.59 24.06
N ARG A 77 -16.98 -6.36 23.94
CA ARG A 77 -16.18 -5.17 23.56
C ARG A 77 -14.96 -4.96 24.46
N ASN A 78 -15.11 -5.18 25.77
CA ASN A 78 -14.02 -5.01 26.72
C ASN A 78 -12.88 -6.02 26.50
N ASP A 79 -13.20 -7.26 26.13
CA ASP A 79 -12.21 -8.28 25.83
C ASP A 79 -11.48 -8.00 24.52
N VAL A 80 -12.19 -7.51 23.50
CA VAL A 80 -11.60 -7.03 22.25
C VAL A 80 -10.61 -5.90 22.53
N GLN A 81 -11.02 -4.90 23.31
CA GLN A 81 -10.18 -3.76 23.68
C GLN A 81 -8.94 -4.20 24.46
N LYS A 82 -9.13 -5.04 25.46
CA LYS A 82 -8.03 -5.60 26.27
C LYS A 82 -7.03 -6.38 25.40
N THR A 83 -7.52 -7.25 24.53
CA THR A 83 -6.67 -8.04 23.62
C THR A 83 -5.84 -7.15 22.70
N LEU A 84 -6.46 -6.15 22.07
CA LEU A 84 -5.75 -5.24 21.16
C LEU A 84 -4.69 -4.41 21.90
N ILE A 85 -5.04 -3.85 23.07
CA ILE A 85 -4.10 -3.06 23.88
C ILE A 85 -2.95 -3.93 24.37
N GLN A 86 -3.19 -5.15 24.82
CA GLN A 86 -2.13 -6.06 25.26
C GLN A 86 -1.20 -6.47 24.13
N ALA A 87 -1.75 -6.75 22.94
CA ALA A 87 -0.95 -7.08 21.77
C ALA A 87 -0.05 -5.91 21.35
N TRP A 88 -0.60 -4.70 21.32
CA TRP A 88 0.14 -3.49 21.02
C TRP A 88 1.19 -3.16 22.08
N ASP A 89 0.85 -3.29 23.36
CA ASP A 89 1.75 -3.09 24.49
C ASP A 89 2.97 -4.01 24.42
N LYS A 90 2.77 -5.27 24.05
CA LYS A 90 3.87 -6.22 23.86
C LYS A 90 4.86 -5.72 22.81
N ILE A 91 4.37 -5.22 21.66
CA ILE A 91 5.23 -4.63 20.63
C ILE A 91 6.00 -3.44 21.17
N LEU A 92 5.30 -2.47 21.77
CA LEU A 92 5.90 -1.25 22.30
C LEU A 92 6.94 -1.55 23.38
N THR A 93 6.61 -2.39 24.35
CA THR A 93 7.49 -2.73 25.48
C THR A 93 8.75 -3.45 25.00
N THR A 94 8.63 -4.41 24.06
CA THR A 94 9.78 -5.11 23.47
C THR A 94 10.71 -4.14 22.74
N CYS A 95 10.15 -3.26 21.91
CA CYS A 95 10.95 -2.26 21.20
C CYS A 95 11.62 -1.27 22.15
N LYS A 96 10.88 -0.76 23.16
CA LYS A 96 11.40 0.15 24.17
C LYS A 96 12.56 -0.46 24.95
N HIS A 97 12.39 -1.66 25.50
CA HIS A 97 13.45 -2.36 26.25
C HIS A 97 14.70 -2.59 25.37
N TRP A 98 14.49 -2.95 24.09
CA TRP A 98 15.61 -3.13 23.18
C TRP A 98 16.39 -1.83 22.97
N LEU A 99 15.69 -0.69 22.80
CA LEU A 99 16.32 0.64 22.64
C LEU A 99 17.11 1.00 23.89
N GLU A 100 16.50 0.96 25.06
CA GLU A 100 17.13 1.31 26.33
C GLU A 100 18.35 0.44 26.65
N LYS A 101 18.35 -0.81 26.23
CA LYS A 101 19.46 -1.73 26.41
C LYS A 101 20.62 -1.48 25.44
N ASN A 102 20.35 -1.10 24.20
CA ASN A 102 21.34 -1.09 23.12
C ASN A 102 21.82 0.32 22.76
N VAL A 103 21.09 1.37 23.15
CA VAL A 103 21.44 2.76 22.93
C VAL A 103 21.64 3.45 24.28
N PRO A 104 22.82 3.34 24.91
CA PRO A 104 23.06 3.98 26.20
C PRO A 104 23.03 5.50 26.08
N VAL A 105 22.53 6.17 27.12
CA VAL A 105 22.42 7.63 27.24
C VAL A 105 23.19 8.11 28.46
N SER A 106 23.56 9.39 28.48
CA SER A 106 24.40 9.98 29.53
C SER A 106 23.74 10.06 30.90
N ASP A 107 22.39 10.17 30.96
CA ASP A 107 21.62 10.21 32.18
C ASP A 107 20.63 9.02 32.17
N ARG A 108 19.37 9.27 31.94
CA ARG A 108 18.30 8.29 31.86
C ARG A 108 17.31 8.63 30.75
N TYR A 109 16.49 7.67 30.41
CA TYR A 109 15.35 7.90 29.52
C TYR A 109 14.20 8.59 30.24
N HIS A 110 13.71 9.70 29.68
CA HIS A 110 12.60 10.51 30.18
C HIS A 110 11.35 10.37 29.28
N TRP A 111 11.03 9.20 28.79
CA TRP A 111 9.98 8.98 27.79
C TRP A 111 8.88 7.97 28.14
N ASP A 112 8.87 7.49 29.38
CA ASP A 112 7.90 6.46 29.80
C ASP A 112 6.44 6.87 29.60
N ALA A 113 6.11 8.11 29.96
CA ALA A 113 4.76 8.64 29.80
C ALA A 113 4.33 8.68 28.33
N GLU A 114 5.26 8.94 27.41
CA GLU A 114 4.97 8.99 25.96
C GLU A 114 4.70 7.60 25.40
N TRP A 115 5.46 6.58 25.80
CA TRP A 115 5.20 5.19 25.43
C TRP A 115 3.83 4.70 25.95
N VAL A 116 3.47 5.07 27.18
CA VAL A 116 2.13 4.78 27.75
C VAL A 116 1.04 5.49 26.96
N ARG A 117 1.24 6.73 26.56
CA ARG A 117 0.30 7.49 25.73
C ARG A 117 0.07 6.82 24.38
N TRP A 118 1.15 6.41 23.68
CA TRP A 118 1.06 5.65 22.43
C TRP A 118 0.38 4.28 22.61
N LYS A 119 0.60 3.59 23.73
CA LYS A 119 -0.14 2.36 24.06
C LYS A 119 -1.64 2.58 24.11
N GLN A 120 -2.10 3.65 24.73
CA GLN A 120 -3.52 3.89 24.98
C GLN A 120 -4.27 4.53 23.80
N CYS A 121 -3.60 5.38 23.03
CA CYS A 121 -4.25 6.26 22.06
C CYS A 121 -3.94 5.92 20.58
N THR A 122 -3.18 4.87 20.26
CA THR A 122 -2.87 4.53 18.88
C THR A 122 -4.06 3.97 18.11
N TRP A 123 -4.83 3.08 18.76
CA TRP A 123 -5.87 2.31 18.08
C TRP A 123 -7.26 2.62 18.60
N GLU A 124 -8.16 2.97 17.69
CA GLU A 124 -9.60 3.04 17.90
C GLU A 124 -10.23 1.71 17.48
N ILE A 125 -11.13 1.18 18.32
CA ILE A 125 -11.81 -0.09 18.06
C ILE A 125 -13.23 0.18 17.61
N PHE A 126 -13.62 -0.45 16.51
CA PHE A 126 -14.99 -0.55 16.03
C PHE A 126 -15.51 -1.96 16.30
N TRP A 127 -16.69 -2.01 16.92
CA TRP A 127 -17.31 -3.24 17.36
C TRP A 127 -18.80 -3.18 17.06
N GLY A 128 -19.31 -4.11 16.29
CA GLY A 128 -20.71 -4.19 15.89
C GLY A 128 -21.27 -5.58 16.15
N THR A 129 -22.57 -5.68 16.42
CA THR A 129 -23.27 -6.93 16.67
C THR A 129 -24.56 -7.03 15.87
N GLY A 130 -25.03 -8.27 15.65
CA GLY A 130 -26.30 -8.54 14.96
C GLY A 130 -26.68 -9.99 15.05
N GLU A 131 -27.93 -10.29 14.68
CA GLU A 131 -28.47 -11.65 14.63
C GLU A 131 -27.99 -12.43 13.39
N THR A 132 -27.43 -11.74 12.42
CA THR A 132 -26.81 -12.30 11.21
C THR A 132 -25.45 -11.66 10.96
N SER A 133 -24.61 -12.31 10.19
CA SER A 133 -23.33 -11.79 9.75
C SER A 133 -23.47 -10.41 9.06
N GLU A 134 -24.47 -10.24 8.19
CA GLU A 134 -24.77 -9.00 7.51
C GLU A 134 -25.19 -7.88 8.49
N ALA A 135 -26.04 -8.20 9.47
CA ALA A 135 -26.48 -7.23 10.48
C ALA A 135 -25.32 -6.74 11.35
N ALA A 136 -24.42 -7.65 11.79
CA ALA A 136 -23.23 -7.30 12.55
C ALA A 136 -22.27 -6.41 11.72
N MET A 137 -22.04 -6.74 10.44
CA MET A 137 -21.22 -5.93 9.54
C MET A 137 -21.83 -4.55 9.29
N ARG A 138 -23.14 -4.46 9.13
CA ARG A 138 -23.85 -3.17 8.98
C ARG A 138 -23.76 -2.31 10.23
N ASP A 139 -23.86 -2.90 11.43
CA ASP A 139 -23.66 -2.18 12.70
C ASP A 139 -22.22 -1.69 12.82
N LEU A 140 -21.23 -2.51 12.45
CA LEU A 140 -19.83 -2.12 12.41
C LEU A 140 -19.61 -0.89 11.51
N GLU A 141 -20.15 -0.88 10.28
CA GLU A 141 -20.02 0.26 9.35
C GLU A 141 -20.67 1.53 9.90
N ARG A 142 -21.84 1.42 10.55
CA ARG A 142 -22.48 2.57 11.21
C ARG A 142 -21.61 3.16 12.31
N ARG A 143 -20.91 2.31 13.07
CA ARG A 143 -20.02 2.77 14.15
C ARG A 143 -18.76 3.42 13.60
N LYS A 144 -18.24 2.95 12.48
CA LYS A 144 -17.12 3.62 11.77
C LYS A 144 -17.45 5.05 11.34
N LEU A 145 -18.71 5.36 11.05
CA LEU A 145 -19.14 6.71 10.69
C LEU A 145 -19.18 7.67 11.90
N LYS A 146 -19.28 7.13 13.14
CA LYS A 146 -19.33 7.89 14.39
C LYS A 146 -17.98 7.84 15.10
N ARG A 147 -16.95 8.35 14.44
CA ARG A 147 -15.61 8.36 15.02
C ARG A 147 -15.53 9.36 16.18
N ASP A 148 -14.96 8.91 17.29
CA ASP A 148 -14.75 9.66 18.52
C ASP A 148 -13.25 9.68 18.91
N TRP A 149 -12.39 9.39 17.95
CA TRP A 149 -10.97 9.32 18.18
C TRP A 149 -10.33 10.70 18.09
N THR A 150 -9.54 11.04 19.10
CA THR A 150 -8.69 12.23 19.13
C THR A 150 -7.23 11.83 19.00
N GLY A 151 -6.50 12.54 18.14
CA GLY A 151 -5.05 12.34 17.98
C GLY A 151 -4.28 12.68 19.25
N ILE A 152 -3.08 12.11 19.38
CA ILE A 152 -2.14 12.45 20.44
C ILE A 152 -1.64 13.87 20.20
N ASN A 153 -1.85 14.75 21.20
CA ASN A 153 -1.21 16.05 21.22
C ASN A 153 0.20 15.93 21.81
N TRP A 154 1.15 16.66 21.28
CA TRP A 154 2.55 16.58 21.66
C TRP A 154 3.22 17.96 21.66
N THR A 155 4.33 18.06 22.37
CA THR A 155 5.19 19.24 22.43
C THR A 155 6.61 18.86 22.02
N GLY A 156 7.35 19.81 21.43
CA GLY A 156 8.71 19.59 20.96
C GLY A 156 8.82 19.60 19.44
N GLU A 157 9.93 19.08 18.92
CA GLU A 157 10.20 19.02 17.49
C GLU A 157 9.49 17.84 16.84
N SER A 158 9.04 18.05 15.60
CA SER A 158 8.34 17.04 14.81
C SER A 158 9.30 16.03 14.18
N SER A 159 8.84 14.80 14.01
CA SER A 159 9.57 13.79 13.24
C SER A 159 9.91 14.27 11.83
N SER A 160 11.06 13.89 11.33
CA SER A 160 11.52 14.24 9.97
C SER A 160 10.77 13.45 8.88
N LEU A 161 10.01 12.43 9.24
CA LEU A 161 9.30 11.58 8.30
C LEU A 161 7.93 12.14 7.95
N THR A 162 7.12 12.45 8.96
CA THR A 162 5.74 12.91 8.75
C THR A 162 5.48 14.34 9.20
N GLY A 163 6.28 14.87 10.11
CA GLY A 163 6.05 16.18 10.70
C GLY A 163 4.84 16.25 11.64
N THR A 164 4.21 15.13 11.96
CA THR A 164 2.93 15.10 12.70
C THR A 164 3.03 14.60 14.13
N ASP A 165 4.17 14.03 14.52
CA ASP A 165 4.37 13.42 15.84
C ASP A 165 5.75 13.84 16.40
N ALA A 166 5.91 13.84 17.72
CA ALA A 166 7.18 14.22 18.36
C ALA A 166 8.30 13.21 18.08
N ILE A 167 9.53 13.69 18.01
CA ILE A 167 10.73 12.87 17.84
C ILE A 167 10.93 11.96 19.05
N ALA A 168 11.11 10.66 18.82
CA ALA A 168 11.47 9.69 19.85
C ALA A 168 12.96 9.78 20.18
N TRP A 169 13.30 10.20 21.38
CA TRP A 169 14.65 10.24 21.92
C TRP A 169 14.63 10.25 23.44
N ALA A 170 15.80 10.16 24.07
CA ALA A 170 15.91 9.95 25.52
C ALA A 170 15.18 11.02 26.37
N ARG A 171 15.11 12.27 25.90
CA ARG A 171 14.52 13.38 26.65
C ARG A 171 13.12 13.78 26.14
N LEU A 172 12.43 12.93 25.39
CA LEU A 172 11.11 13.24 24.82
C LEU A 172 10.06 13.65 25.87
N GLY A 173 10.05 13.02 27.04
CA GLY A 173 9.08 13.29 28.10
C GLY A 173 9.44 14.42 29.07
N GLU A 174 10.55 15.13 28.85
CA GLU A 174 10.90 16.27 29.68
C GLU A 174 9.94 17.45 29.44
N ALA A 175 9.55 18.11 30.54
CA ALA A 175 8.74 19.32 30.46
C ALA A 175 9.54 20.45 29.79
N ARG A 176 9.04 20.96 28.70
CA ARG A 176 9.67 22.04 27.92
C ARG A 176 8.68 23.14 27.60
N ASP A 177 9.17 24.36 27.56
CA ASP A 177 8.42 25.47 26.98
C ASP A 177 8.39 25.28 25.45
N PRO A 178 7.22 25.08 24.81
CA PRO A 178 7.13 24.89 23.37
C PRO A 178 7.60 26.09 22.55
N LYS A 179 7.79 27.25 23.17
CA LYS A 179 8.35 28.45 22.53
C LYS A 179 9.87 28.44 22.41
N HIS A 180 10.55 27.55 23.14
CA HIS A 180 11.99 27.46 23.11
C HIS A 180 12.45 26.23 22.32
N PRO A 181 13.12 26.41 21.17
CA PRO A 181 13.72 25.30 20.42
C PRO A 181 14.82 24.63 21.23
N LEU A 182 15.23 23.43 20.80
CA LEU A 182 16.36 22.72 21.38
C LEU A 182 17.62 23.60 21.33
N ASN A 183 18.33 23.70 22.45
CA ASN A 183 19.63 24.34 22.49
C ASN A 183 20.70 23.47 21.80
N GLU A 184 21.91 24.00 21.57
CA GLU A 184 22.97 23.31 20.83
C GLU A 184 23.45 22.02 21.50
N ALA A 185 23.45 21.96 22.84
CA ALA A 185 23.79 20.73 23.56
C ALA A 185 22.73 19.64 23.35
N GLU A 186 21.47 20.00 23.43
CA GLU A 186 20.35 19.10 23.17
C GLU A 186 20.28 18.61 21.73
N LYS A 187 20.55 19.48 20.75
CA LYS A 187 20.65 19.11 19.33
C LYS A 187 21.78 18.11 19.10
N LYS A 188 22.92 18.33 19.77
CA LYS A 188 24.05 17.40 19.72
C LYS A 188 23.66 16.04 20.32
N GLU A 189 23.09 16.03 21.52
CA GLU A 189 22.63 14.80 22.19
C GLU A 189 21.61 14.02 21.33
N LEU A 190 20.64 14.70 20.72
CA LEU A 190 19.69 14.11 19.79
C LEU A 190 20.39 13.50 18.57
N THR A 191 21.40 14.19 18.04
CA THR A 191 22.17 13.71 16.88
C THR A 191 23.01 12.49 17.24
N ASP A 192 23.68 12.53 18.38
CA ASP A 192 24.48 11.42 18.90
C ASP A 192 23.61 10.18 19.18
N PHE A 193 22.42 10.38 19.73
CA PHE A 193 21.43 9.31 19.94
C PHE A 193 21.06 8.61 18.62
N TYR A 194 20.70 9.34 17.56
CA TYR A 194 20.34 8.76 16.28
C TYR A 194 21.54 8.16 15.54
N LYS A 195 22.72 8.76 15.65
CA LYS A 195 23.95 8.18 15.09
C LYS A 195 24.27 6.85 15.75
N GLN A 196 24.19 6.77 17.07
CA GLN A 196 24.39 5.54 17.83
C GLN A 196 23.33 4.47 17.51
N LEU A 197 22.07 4.87 17.43
CA LEU A 197 20.98 3.98 17.05
C LEU A 197 21.18 3.40 15.65
N ALA A 198 21.58 4.22 14.68
CA ALA A 198 21.89 3.76 13.33
C ALA A 198 23.03 2.73 13.33
N TRP A 199 24.11 2.99 14.07
CA TRP A 199 25.21 2.04 14.22
C TRP A 199 24.79 0.71 14.81
N VAL A 200 23.98 0.73 15.86
CA VAL A 200 23.49 -0.47 16.53
C VAL A 200 22.60 -1.32 15.60
N LEU A 201 21.91 -0.66 14.67
CA LEU A 201 21.02 -1.31 13.71
C LEU A 201 21.73 -1.83 12.46
N ASP A 202 22.84 -1.23 12.04
CA ASP A 202 23.57 -1.57 10.81
C ASP A 202 24.45 -2.84 10.89
N ASP A 203 24.47 -3.53 12.02
CA ASP A 203 24.96 -4.89 12.25
C ASP A 203 26.37 -5.36 11.79
N PRO A 204 27.12 -4.78 10.83
CA PRO A 204 28.44 -5.31 10.46
C PRO A 204 29.45 -5.25 11.61
N TYR A 205 29.28 -4.31 12.52
CA TYR A 205 30.19 -4.08 13.64
C TYR A 205 29.82 -4.85 14.90
N GLN A 206 28.54 -5.13 15.13
CA GLN A 206 28.11 -5.93 16.30
C GLN A 206 28.51 -7.40 16.21
N ARG A 207 28.42 -8.02 15.02
CA ARG A 207 28.79 -9.42 14.83
C ARG A 207 30.30 -9.63 14.81
N SER A 208 31.07 -8.65 14.40
CA SER A 208 32.52 -8.79 14.23
C SER A 208 33.35 -8.39 15.44
N GLY A 209 32.76 -7.76 16.47
CA GLY A 209 33.49 -7.19 17.61
C GLY A 209 34.49 -6.10 17.23
N LYS A 210 34.40 -5.56 16.02
CA LYS A 210 35.30 -4.51 15.53
C LYS A 210 34.92 -3.16 16.16
N ILE A 211 35.94 -2.41 16.57
CA ILE A 211 35.78 -1.04 17.02
C ILE A 211 35.38 -0.18 15.83
N VAL A 212 34.25 0.56 15.94
CA VAL A 212 33.80 1.49 14.93
C VAL A 212 34.83 2.63 14.84
N PRO A 213 35.38 2.95 13.65
CA PRO A 213 36.25 4.11 13.48
C PRO A 213 35.53 5.40 13.92
N ALA A 214 36.25 6.31 14.58
CA ALA A 214 35.66 7.55 15.13
C ALA A 214 35.02 8.47 14.07
N ASP A 215 35.52 8.37 12.85
CA ASP A 215 35.11 9.15 11.66
C ASP A 215 34.15 8.40 10.72
N ALA A 216 33.84 7.14 11.02
CA ALA A 216 32.95 6.35 10.19
C ALA A 216 31.48 6.82 10.35
N GLU A 217 30.71 6.78 9.27
CA GLU A 217 29.28 7.03 9.26
C GLU A 217 28.50 5.70 9.10
N PRO A 218 27.33 5.55 9.77
CA PRO A 218 26.51 4.37 9.61
C PRO A 218 25.94 4.28 8.18
N GLU A 219 25.77 3.07 7.66
CA GLU A 219 25.14 2.83 6.35
C GLU A 219 23.70 3.33 6.28
N GLY A 220 23.01 3.38 7.43
CA GLY A 220 21.63 3.81 7.52
C GLY A 220 20.61 2.82 6.96
N LYS A 221 20.95 1.53 7.00
CA LYS A 221 20.11 0.42 6.52
C LYS A 221 18.71 0.42 7.10
N TYR A 222 18.61 0.61 8.40
CA TYR A 222 17.35 0.73 9.12
C TYR A 222 16.97 2.21 9.33
N ILE A 223 17.91 3.01 9.84
CA ILE A 223 17.70 4.41 10.18
C ILE A 223 18.95 5.18 9.73
N ALA A 224 18.80 6.19 8.89
CA ALA A 224 19.90 7.09 8.57
C ALA A 224 20.18 8.01 9.76
N ALA A 225 21.45 8.37 9.99
CA ALA A 225 21.87 9.19 11.13
C ALA A 225 21.18 10.56 11.20
N ASN A 226 20.71 11.08 10.09
CA ASN A 226 19.99 12.36 9.99
C ASN A 226 18.46 12.23 10.08
N GLU A 227 17.91 11.00 10.13
CA GLU A 227 16.47 10.79 10.34
C GLU A 227 16.10 11.04 11.81
N ARG A 228 14.89 11.55 12.02
CA ARG A 228 14.30 11.79 13.34
C ARG A 228 12.89 11.20 13.30
N LEU A 229 12.64 10.13 14.03
CA LEU A 229 11.42 9.34 13.95
C LEU A 229 10.59 9.52 15.21
N SER A 230 9.26 9.47 15.06
CA SER A 230 8.35 9.32 16.19
C SER A 230 8.37 7.89 16.75
N ILE A 231 7.77 7.66 17.91
CA ILE A 231 7.69 6.32 18.52
C ILE A 231 7.06 5.30 17.54
N PRO A 232 5.89 5.54 16.91
CA PRO A 232 5.32 4.56 15.98
C PRO A 232 6.18 4.33 14.73
N GLU A 233 6.82 5.37 14.21
CA GLU A 233 7.71 5.25 13.05
C GLU A 233 8.94 4.41 13.39
N LEU A 234 9.51 4.62 14.57
CA LEU A 234 10.65 3.85 15.07
C LEU A 234 10.25 2.38 15.29
N VAL A 235 9.10 2.15 15.92
CA VAL A 235 8.57 0.79 16.17
C VAL A 235 8.36 0.03 14.86
N LYS A 236 7.81 0.66 13.80
CA LYS A 236 7.68 0.03 12.49
C LYS A 236 9.01 -0.50 11.95
N ARG A 237 10.10 0.24 12.12
CA ARG A 237 11.43 -0.22 11.67
C ARG A 237 11.99 -1.30 12.57
N LEU A 238 11.83 -1.16 13.88
CA LEU A 238 12.37 -2.11 14.86
C LEU A 238 11.72 -3.50 14.76
N VAL A 239 10.42 -3.61 14.51
CA VAL A 239 9.77 -4.91 14.34
C VAL A 239 10.26 -5.69 13.12
N THR A 240 10.96 -5.04 12.19
CA THR A 240 11.60 -5.71 11.05
C THR A 240 12.96 -6.32 11.39
N LEU A 241 13.46 -6.14 12.62
CA LEU A 241 14.62 -6.86 13.12
C LEU A 241 14.22 -8.31 13.46
N PRO A 242 14.88 -9.33 12.89
CA PRO A 242 14.49 -10.72 13.12
C PRO A 242 14.43 -11.11 14.61
N LYS A 243 15.35 -10.59 15.41
CA LYS A 243 15.37 -10.84 16.85
C LYS A 243 14.12 -10.29 17.55
N LEU A 244 13.71 -9.07 17.24
CA LEU A 244 12.53 -8.45 17.85
C LEU A 244 11.24 -9.08 17.33
N ALA A 245 11.16 -9.36 16.03
CA ALA A 245 10.03 -10.08 15.45
C ALA A 245 9.79 -11.41 16.18
N ARG A 246 10.83 -12.23 16.39
CA ARG A 246 10.74 -13.50 17.14
C ARG A 246 10.31 -13.30 18.60
N GLU A 247 10.86 -12.32 19.30
CA GLU A 247 10.53 -12.05 20.70
C GLU A 247 9.06 -11.62 20.86
N ILE A 248 8.55 -10.84 19.93
CA ILE A 248 7.14 -10.43 19.87
C ILE A 248 6.25 -11.61 19.44
N GLY A 249 6.78 -12.54 18.63
CA GLY A 249 6.02 -13.61 17.97
C GLY A 249 5.42 -13.17 16.65
N MET A 250 6.14 -12.30 15.92
CA MET A 250 5.79 -11.83 14.57
C MET A 250 6.57 -12.60 13.51
N THR A 251 6.02 -12.64 12.29
CA THR A 251 6.74 -13.15 11.12
C THR A 251 8.01 -12.31 10.88
N GLU A 252 9.11 -12.97 10.60
CA GLU A 252 10.38 -12.32 10.29
C GLU A 252 10.39 -11.86 8.82
N LEU A 253 11.00 -10.72 8.55
CA LEU A 253 11.34 -10.37 7.17
C LEU A 253 12.37 -11.35 6.62
N GLU A 254 12.30 -11.60 5.31
CA GLU A 254 13.26 -12.45 4.61
C GLU A 254 14.71 -12.02 4.87
N GLU A 255 15.58 -12.99 5.04
CA GLU A 255 17.01 -12.76 5.17
C GLU A 255 17.52 -12.08 3.89
N GLY A 256 18.30 -11.01 4.04
CA GLY A 256 18.79 -10.23 2.89
C GLY A 256 17.84 -9.17 2.35
N PHE A 257 16.75 -8.84 3.07
CA PHE A 257 15.89 -7.71 2.68
C PHE A 257 16.71 -6.42 2.48
N LYS A 258 16.57 -5.83 1.29
CA LYS A 258 17.12 -4.53 0.95
C LYS A 258 16.01 -3.55 0.62
N ASP A 259 16.25 -2.28 0.94
CA ASP A 259 15.35 -1.19 0.60
C ASP A 259 15.49 -0.79 -0.89
N ILE A 260 14.60 0.07 -1.35
CA ILE A 260 14.61 0.55 -2.74
C ILE A 260 15.86 1.41 -2.99
N VAL A 261 16.59 1.10 -4.05
CA VAL A 261 17.64 1.96 -4.60
C VAL A 261 16.99 3.15 -5.31
N ARG A 262 17.39 4.37 -4.94
CA ARG A 262 16.81 5.62 -5.46
C ARG A 262 17.76 6.44 -6.32
N ASP A 263 18.68 5.77 -6.99
CA ASP A 263 19.62 6.38 -7.89
C ASP A 263 18.97 6.81 -9.21
N GLN A 264 19.66 7.62 -9.98
CA GLN A 264 19.17 8.06 -11.27
C GLN A 264 18.88 6.85 -12.19
N GLY A 265 17.73 6.86 -12.85
CA GLY A 265 17.29 5.76 -13.71
C GLY A 265 16.54 4.62 -12.98
N HIS A 266 16.55 4.57 -11.65
CA HIS A 266 15.83 3.54 -10.88
C HIS A 266 14.35 3.91 -10.69
N TRP A 267 13.57 3.65 -11.72
CA TRP A 267 12.12 3.72 -11.63
C TRP A 267 11.56 2.53 -10.86
N THR A 268 10.41 2.72 -10.23
CA THR A 268 9.72 1.68 -9.44
C THR A 268 8.28 1.54 -9.87
N GLY A 269 7.80 0.29 -9.95
CA GLY A 269 6.40 -0.03 -10.25
C GLY A 269 5.64 -0.35 -8.97
N TRP A 270 4.65 0.45 -8.60
CA TRP A 270 3.82 0.20 -7.43
C TRP A 270 2.43 -0.21 -7.86
N PHE A 271 1.87 -1.20 -7.22
CA PHE A 271 0.53 -1.65 -7.52
C PHE A 271 -0.29 -1.84 -6.24
N MET A 272 -1.52 -1.43 -6.32
CA MET A 272 -2.53 -1.62 -5.29
C MET A 272 -3.81 -2.09 -5.96
N GLY A 273 -4.45 -3.09 -5.39
CA GLY A 273 -5.68 -3.60 -5.94
C GLY A 273 -6.62 -4.14 -4.87
N ASP A 274 -7.86 -4.31 -5.27
CA ASP A 274 -8.93 -4.76 -4.40
C ASP A 274 -9.99 -5.51 -5.23
N GLY A 275 -10.51 -6.59 -4.68
CA GLY A 275 -11.53 -7.41 -5.31
C GLY A 275 -12.83 -6.63 -5.53
N ASP A 276 -13.36 -6.74 -6.74
CA ASP A 276 -14.54 -5.98 -7.13
C ASP A 276 -15.82 -6.54 -6.51
N LYS A 277 -16.57 -5.68 -5.80
CA LYS A 277 -17.88 -6.00 -5.21
C LYS A 277 -17.87 -7.22 -4.29
N VAL A 278 -16.77 -7.51 -3.61
CA VAL A 278 -16.67 -8.63 -2.67
C VAL A 278 -17.76 -8.58 -1.61
N GLY A 279 -18.07 -7.39 -1.07
CA GLY A 279 -19.17 -7.25 -0.11
C GLY A 279 -20.54 -7.63 -0.67
N ASP A 280 -20.78 -7.44 -1.96
CA ASP A 280 -22.04 -7.86 -2.61
C ASP A 280 -22.02 -9.37 -2.86
N TYR A 281 -20.89 -9.93 -3.26
CA TYR A 281 -20.74 -11.37 -3.40
C TYR A 281 -20.96 -12.10 -2.06
N LEU A 282 -20.38 -11.61 -0.98
CA LEU A 282 -20.57 -12.21 0.36
C LEU A 282 -22.04 -12.23 0.81
N LYS A 283 -22.88 -11.27 0.39
CA LYS A 283 -24.32 -11.28 0.67
C LYS A 283 -25.07 -12.37 -0.10
N THR A 284 -24.52 -12.89 -1.18
CA THR A 284 -25.14 -14.01 -1.95
C THR A 284 -24.87 -15.37 -1.33
N LEU A 285 -23.90 -15.46 -0.41
CA LEU A 285 -23.57 -16.70 0.26
C LEU A 285 -24.64 -17.08 1.28
N SER A 286 -25.03 -18.34 1.27
CA SER A 286 -26.19 -18.84 2.03
C SER A 286 -25.80 -19.29 3.45
N SER A 287 -24.51 -19.47 3.73
CA SER A 287 -24.03 -20.05 4.99
C SER A 287 -22.69 -19.51 5.46
N ASP A 288 -22.44 -19.64 6.77
CA ASP A 288 -21.13 -19.33 7.37
C ASP A 288 -20.01 -20.21 6.77
N ALA A 289 -20.32 -21.45 6.39
CA ALA A 289 -19.38 -22.37 5.78
C ALA A 289 -18.89 -21.86 4.41
N GLU A 290 -19.80 -21.34 3.57
CA GLU A 290 -19.44 -20.73 2.29
C GLU A 290 -18.59 -19.47 2.49
N SER A 291 -18.92 -18.63 3.47
CA SER A 291 -18.13 -17.45 3.84
C SER A 291 -16.71 -17.83 4.31
N LYS A 292 -16.57 -18.89 5.08
CA LYS A 292 -15.27 -19.43 5.48
C LYS A 292 -14.48 -19.96 4.29
N THR A 293 -15.13 -20.71 3.39
CA THR A 293 -14.49 -21.24 2.17
C THR A 293 -13.96 -20.10 1.30
N PHE A 294 -14.77 -19.06 1.09
CA PHE A 294 -14.33 -17.86 0.39
C PHE A 294 -13.12 -17.21 1.07
N SER A 295 -13.23 -16.96 2.39
CA SER A 295 -12.14 -16.37 3.15
C SER A 295 -10.87 -17.21 3.11
N GLN A 296 -11.00 -18.55 3.12
CA GLN A 296 -9.86 -19.47 3.00
C GLN A 296 -9.20 -19.35 1.63
N ALA A 297 -9.97 -19.40 0.53
CA ALA A 297 -9.46 -19.29 -0.82
C ALA A 297 -8.67 -17.97 -1.04
N MET A 298 -9.23 -16.86 -0.57
CA MET A 298 -8.55 -15.55 -0.66
C MET A 298 -7.28 -15.50 0.19
N ARG A 299 -7.28 -16.09 1.38
CA ARG A 299 -6.10 -16.16 2.26
C ARG A 299 -5.00 -17.06 1.69
N GLU A 300 -5.37 -18.20 1.11
CA GLU A 300 -4.42 -19.10 0.43
C GLU A 300 -3.81 -18.43 -0.79
N TRP A 301 -4.61 -17.73 -1.58
CA TRP A 301 -4.12 -16.93 -2.70
C TRP A 301 -3.11 -15.88 -2.21
N GLY A 302 -3.45 -15.10 -1.18
CA GLY A 302 -2.56 -14.06 -0.65
C GLY A 302 -1.21 -14.60 -0.18
N GLN A 303 -1.16 -15.81 0.40
CA GLN A 303 0.08 -16.47 0.80
C GLN A 303 0.93 -16.95 -0.39
N GLN A 304 0.26 -17.37 -1.46
CA GLN A 304 0.92 -17.87 -2.66
C GLN A 304 1.31 -16.76 -3.62
N PHE A 305 0.68 -15.58 -3.50
CA PHE A 305 0.92 -14.45 -4.36
C PHE A 305 2.33 -13.90 -4.14
N LYS A 306 3.20 -14.18 -5.08
CA LYS A 306 4.60 -13.75 -5.07
C LYS A 306 4.99 -13.08 -6.38
N ILE A 307 5.84 -12.09 -6.30
CA ILE A 307 6.50 -11.50 -7.45
C ILE A 307 7.77 -12.33 -7.74
N PRO A 308 8.10 -12.54 -9.01
CA PRO A 308 9.35 -13.23 -9.37
C PRO A 308 10.57 -12.59 -8.70
N ASP A 309 11.53 -13.41 -8.30
CA ASP A 309 12.77 -12.97 -7.67
C ASP A 309 13.45 -11.87 -8.48
N ARG A 310 13.99 -10.88 -7.79
CA ARG A 310 14.65 -9.68 -8.35
C ARG A 310 13.75 -8.71 -9.13
N LEU A 311 12.45 -8.99 -9.25
CA LEU A 311 11.51 -8.07 -9.89
C LEU A 311 10.77 -7.20 -8.89
N GLY A 312 10.62 -7.65 -7.64
CA GLY A 312 9.91 -6.89 -6.62
C GLY A 312 9.44 -7.71 -5.43
N ARG A 313 8.53 -7.15 -4.65
CA ARG A 313 7.97 -7.79 -3.45
C ARG A 313 6.50 -7.43 -3.24
N VAL A 314 5.73 -8.38 -2.75
CA VAL A 314 4.41 -8.13 -2.17
C VAL A 314 4.60 -7.58 -0.76
N VAL A 315 4.01 -6.42 -0.47
CA VAL A 315 4.06 -5.80 0.87
C VAL A 315 3.01 -6.43 1.78
N TYR A 316 1.80 -6.59 1.27
CA TYR A 316 0.75 -7.39 1.88
C TYR A 316 -0.24 -7.90 0.83
N ALA A 317 -0.89 -9.01 1.14
CA ALA A 317 -2.04 -9.53 0.42
C ALA A 317 -2.98 -10.14 1.47
N GLY A 318 -4.05 -9.43 1.80
CA GLY A 318 -4.92 -9.71 2.93
C GLY A 318 -6.38 -9.91 2.51
N GLY A 319 -6.71 -11.08 2.00
CA GLY A 319 -8.04 -11.28 1.44
C GLY A 319 -8.11 -10.76 0.01
N ASP A 320 -9.01 -9.82 -0.24
CA ASP A 320 -9.23 -9.19 -1.55
C ASP A 320 -8.38 -7.93 -1.79
N ASP A 321 -7.66 -7.47 -0.79
CA ASP A 321 -6.86 -6.24 -0.76
C ASP A 321 -5.36 -6.56 -0.76
N PHE A 322 -4.59 -5.91 -1.62
CA PHE A 322 -3.15 -6.15 -1.75
C PHE A 322 -2.36 -4.91 -2.18
N LEU A 323 -1.08 -4.90 -1.80
CA LEU A 323 -0.10 -3.88 -2.16
C LEU A 323 1.25 -4.54 -2.45
N GLY A 324 1.92 -4.11 -3.50
CA GLY A 324 3.27 -4.55 -3.79
C GLY A 324 4.07 -3.53 -4.59
N VAL A 325 5.34 -3.84 -4.79
CA VAL A 325 6.27 -2.97 -5.48
C VAL A 325 7.23 -3.78 -6.36
N LEU A 326 7.37 -3.35 -7.59
CA LEU A 326 8.39 -3.80 -8.53
C LEU A 326 9.58 -2.86 -8.42
N TYR A 327 10.72 -3.38 -8.02
CA TYR A 327 11.95 -2.62 -7.83
C TYR A 327 13.17 -3.53 -7.89
N SER A 328 14.31 -2.94 -8.16
CA SER A 328 15.59 -3.63 -8.01
C SER A 328 16.30 -3.20 -6.73
N ASP A 329 16.92 -4.14 -6.07
CA ASP A 329 17.84 -3.94 -4.94
C ASP A 329 19.32 -3.88 -5.38
N LEU A 330 19.57 -3.85 -6.70
CA LEU A 330 20.89 -3.76 -7.30
C LEU A 330 21.12 -2.35 -7.88
N GLU A 331 22.20 -1.70 -7.46
CA GLU A 331 22.54 -0.34 -7.87
C GLU A 331 22.69 -0.16 -9.40
N ASN A 332 23.18 -1.19 -10.10
CA ASN A 332 23.50 -1.13 -11.52
C ASN A 332 22.50 -1.88 -12.43
N ALA A 333 21.35 -2.27 -11.88
CA ALA A 333 20.36 -3.07 -12.61
C ALA A 333 18.92 -2.63 -12.30
N PRO A 334 18.49 -1.46 -12.78
CA PRO A 334 17.10 -1.00 -12.57
C PRO A 334 16.11 -1.97 -13.23
N VAL A 335 14.90 -2.03 -12.70
CA VAL A 335 13.82 -2.81 -13.30
C VAL A 335 13.42 -2.19 -14.63
N PRO A 336 13.51 -2.92 -15.76
CA PRO A 336 13.05 -2.40 -17.05
C PRO A 336 11.52 -2.21 -17.04
N ALA A 337 11.02 -1.10 -17.54
CA ALA A 337 9.58 -0.85 -17.65
C ALA A 337 8.87 -1.95 -18.47
N LYS A 338 9.55 -2.57 -19.43
CA LYS A 338 9.04 -3.72 -20.19
C LYS A 338 8.77 -4.91 -19.28
N SER A 339 9.69 -5.26 -18.38
CA SER A 339 9.53 -6.40 -17.46
C SER A 339 8.39 -6.16 -16.46
N ALA A 340 8.26 -4.90 -15.96
CA ALA A 340 7.14 -4.52 -15.12
C ALA A 340 5.80 -4.66 -15.83
N PHE A 341 5.74 -4.26 -17.11
CA PHE A 341 4.52 -4.36 -17.89
C PHE A 341 4.17 -5.82 -18.25
N GLU A 342 5.15 -6.66 -18.59
CA GLU A 342 4.93 -8.09 -18.84
C GLU A 342 4.37 -8.79 -17.59
N TRP A 343 4.90 -8.48 -16.42
CA TRP A 343 4.36 -8.98 -15.16
C TRP A 343 2.90 -8.53 -14.97
N LEU A 344 2.61 -7.27 -15.24
CA LEU A 344 1.28 -6.69 -15.09
C LEU A 344 0.24 -7.35 -16.01
N LYS A 345 0.63 -7.70 -17.25
CA LYS A 345 -0.24 -8.44 -18.18
C LYS A 345 -0.59 -9.85 -17.66
N GLY A 346 0.32 -10.47 -16.94
CA GLY A 346 0.10 -11.78 -16.33
C GLY A 346 -0.79 -11.75 -15.08
N PHE A 347 -1.04 -10.58 -14.51
CA PHE A 347 -1.73 -10.44 -13.24
C PHE A 347 -3.18 -10.99 -13.24
N PRO A 348 -4.02 -10.82 -14.28
CA PRO A 348 -5.35 -11.43 -14.29
C PRO A 348 -5.35 -12.96 -14.12
N ALA A 349 -4.38 -13.65 -14.72
CA ALA A 349 -4.23 -15.09 -14.54
C ALA A 349 -3.76 -15.45 -13.11
N GLU A 350 -2.92 -14.60 -12.52
CA GLU A 350 -2.50 -14.74 -11.12
C GLU A 350 -3.69 -14.56 -10.16
N TRP A 351 -4.53 -13.54 -10.40
CA TRP A 351 -5.73 -13.29 -9.61
C TRP A 351 -6.71 -14.46 -9.67
N GLN A 352 -6.96 -15.03 -10.84
CA GLN A 352 -7.91 -16.15 -11.02
C GLN A 352 -7.52 -17.43 -10.28
N LYS A 353 -6.29 -17.56 -9.78
CA LYS A 353 -5.87 -18.75 -9.00
C LYS A 353 -6.68 -18.98 -7.72
N HIS A 354 -7.29 -17.96 -7.15
CA HIS A 354 -8.19 -18.12 -5.99
C HIS A 354 -9.52 -18.81 -6.35
N GLN A 355 -9.86 -18.96 -7.64
CA GLN A 355 -11.06 -19.66 -8.14
C GLN A 355 -12.40 -19.12 -7.60
N GLN A 356 -12.45 -17.87 -7.18
CA GLN A 356 -13.68 -17.21 -6.75
C GLN A 356 -14.23 -16.33 -7.88
N PRO A 357 -15.58 -16.16 -8.01
CA PRO A 357 -16.19 -15.39 -9.08
C PRO A 357 -16.15 -13.88 -8.81
N ILE A 358 -14.97 -13.37 -8.53
CA ILE A 358 -14.72 -11.93 -8.28
C ILE A 358 -13.64 -11.42 -9.22
N ASN A 359 -13.90 -10.27 -9.81
CA ASN A 359 -12.94 -9.53 -10.62
C ASN A 359 -12.07 -8.64 -9.74
N VAL A 360 -11.10 -7.95 -10.34
CA VAL A 360 -10.17 -7.08 -9.63
C VAL A 360 -9.95 -5.76 -10.34
N SER A 361 -9.95 -4.69 -9.56
CA SER A 361 -9.51 -3.36 -10.00
C SER A 361 -8.14 -3.04 -9.42
N VAL A 362 -7.22 -2.59 -10.28
CA VAL A 362 -5.84 -2.32 -9.89
C VAL A 362 -5.43 -0.91 -10.31
N GLY A 363 -4.72 -0.22 -9.42
CA GLY A 363 -3.94 0.96 -9.74
C GLY A 363 -2.46 0.59 -9.80
N PHE A 364 -1.81 0.84 -10.93
CA PHE A 364 -0.38 0.66 -11.13
C PHE A 364 0.30 2.00 -11.34
N VAL A 365 1.35 2.28 -10.58
CA VAL A 365 2.11 3.53 -10.63
C VAL A 365 3.56 3.24 -10.98
N TRP A 366 4.00 3.71 -12.14
CA TRP A 366 5.40 3.74 -12.54
C TRP A 366 5.99 5.07 -12.12
N ALA A 367 6.81 5.08 -11.08
CA ALA A 367 7.27 6.30 -10.41
C ALA A 367 8.77 6.53 -10.59
N GLY A 368 9.13 7.78 -10.85
CA GLY A 368 10.52 8.23 -10.86
C GLY A 368 11.18 8.10 -9.49
N ASN A 369 12.50 7.93 -9.50
CA ASN A 369 13.30 7.63 -8.30
C ASN A 369 13.23 8.67 -7.17
N ARG A 370 12.87 9.92 -7.46
CA ARG A 370 12.77 11.02 -6.48
C ARG A 370 11.36 11.26 -5.97
N VAL A 371 10.36 10.57 -6.50
CA VAL A 371 8.98 10.70 -6.02
C VAL A 371 8.89 10.15 -4.60
N PRO A 372 8.38 10.92 -3.62
CA PRO A 372 8.23 10.45 -2.26
C PRO A 372 7.28 9.23 -2.17
N GLN A 373 7.65 8.24 -1.38
CA GLN A 373 6.87 7.01 -1.24
C GLN A 373 5.42 7.25 -0.82
N ARG A 374 5.19 8.23 0.08
CA ARG A 374 3.83 8.61 0.50
C ARG A 374 2.99 9.09 -0.68
N ASP A 375 3.58 9.88 -1.57
CA ASP A 375 2.88 10.41 -2.74
C ASP A 375 2.60 9.30 -3.76
N ILE A 376 3.54 8.36 -3.92
CA ILE A 376 3.33 7.15 -4.74
C ILE A 376 2.13 6.33 -4.23
N LEU A 377 2.04 6.10 -2.92
CA LEU A 377 0.91 5.38 -2.33
C LEU A 377 -0.42 6.11 -2.54
N GLN A 378 -0.41 7.44 -2.49
CA GLN A 378 -1.58 8.24 -2.82
C GLN A 378 -1.96 8.07 -4.31
N HIS A 379 -1.01 8.13 -5.22
CA HIS A 379 -1.23 7.86 -6.64
C HIS A 379 -1.77 6.44 -6.90
N CYS A 380 -1.28 5.43 -6.19
CA CYS A 380 -1.81 4.05 -6.30
C CYS A 380 -3.29 3.97 -5.94
N ARG A 381 -3.70 4.59 -4.82
CA ARG A 381 -5.11 4.62 -4.40
C ARG A 381 -6.00 5.37 -5.37
N GLU A 382 -5.54 6.51 -5.85
CA GLU A 382 -6.31 7.29 -6.83
C GLU A 382 -6.45 6.53 -8.16
N ALA A 383 -5.39 5.83 -8.58
CA ALA A 383 -5.42 4.99 -9.77
C ALA A 383 -6.37 3.80 -9.59
N GLU A 384 -6.31 3.10 -8.45
CA GLU A 384 -7.23 2.01 -8.12
C GLU A 384 -8.69 2.50 -8.05
N LYS A 385 -8.94 3.63 -7.40
CA LYS A 385 -10.26 4.27 -7.36
C LYS A 385 -10.75 4.63 -8.77
N GLN A 386 -9.87 5.11 -9.65
CA GLN A 386 -10.22 5.39 -11.04
C GLN A 386 -10.64 4.12 -11.79
N SER A 387 -9.94 3.00 -11.61
CA SER A 387 -10.33 1.70 -12.15
C SER A 387 -11.73 1.30 -11.70
N LYS A 388 -12.05 1.46 -10.41
CA LYS A 388 -13.39 1.17 -9.87
C LYS A 388 -14.48 2.11 -10.43
N ASN A 389 -14.17 3.39 -10.57
CA ASN A 389 -15.13 4.40 -11.06
C ASN A 389 -15.47 4.20 -12.53
N LEU A 390 -14.52 3.77 -13.36
CA LEU A 390 -14.69 3.57 -14.80
C LEU A 390 -15.29 2.21 -15.19
N GLY A 391 -15.81 1.43 -14.24
CA GLY A 391 -16.57 0.22 -14.53
C GLY A 391 -16.03 -1.05 -13.89
N ARG A 392 -14.94 -0.98 -13.12
CA ARG A 392 -14.26 -2.13 -12.48
C ARG A 392 -13.65 -3.11 -13.48
N ASP A 393 -13.09 -4.22 -13.01
CA ASP A 393 -12.44 -5.23 -13.85
C ASP A 393 -11.42 -4.65 -14.82
N ARG A 394 -10.56 -3.75 -14.30
CA ARG A 394 -9.60 -2.99 -15.12
C ARG A 394 -8.41 -2.48 -14.35
N LEU A 395 -7.49 -1.96 -15.08
CA LEU A 395 -6.24 -1.40 -14.62
C LEU A 395 -6.17 0.09 -14.97
N THR A 396 -5.72 0.91 -14.02
CA THR A 396 -5.25 2.27 -14.28
C THR A 396 -3.74 2.31 -14.15
N ILE A 397 -3.05 2.68 -15.22
CA ILE A 397 -1.61 2.91 -15.23
C ILE A 397 -1.36 4.41 -15.06
N ARG A 398 -0.52 4.78 -14.09
CA ARG A 398 0.04 6.14 -13.95
C ARG A 398 1.55 6.11 -14.12
N VAL A 399 2.09 7.07 -14.88
CA VAL A 399 3.52 7.36 -14.92
C VAL A 399 3.73 8.68 -14.18
N VAL A 400 4.42 8.62 -13.04
CA VAL A 400 4.63 9.77 -12.16
C VAL A 400 6.08 10.23 -12.25
N PHE A 401 6.28 11.46 -12.68
CA PHE A 401 7.61 12.04 -12.89
C PHE A 401 8.19 12.62 -11.59
N ASN A 402 9.51 12.83 -11.56
CA ASN A 402 10.19 13.45 -10.42
C ASN A 402 9.69 14.88 -10.09
N SER A 403 9.00 15.53 -11.01
CA SER A 403 8.33 16.82 -10.80
C SER A 403 7.01 16.71 -10.01
N GLY A 404 6.50 15.50 -9.79
CA GLY A 404 5.17 15.24 -9.23
C GLY A 404 4.04 15.28 -10.28
N GLN A 405 4.32 15.68 -11.52
CA GLN A 405 3.35 15.57 -12.61
C GLN A 405 3.16 14.10 -12.99
N TYR A 406 2.01 13.78 -13.56
CA TYR A 406 1.73 12.43 -14.02
C TYR A 406 0.89 12.41 -15.29
N VAL A 407 0.97 11.29 -16.00
CA VAL A 407 0.04 10.88 -17.04
C VAL A 407 -0.62 9.58 -16.60
N GLN A 408 -1.85 9.32 -17.04
CA GLN A 408 -2.57 8.09 -16.68
C GLN A 408 -3.42 7.58 -17.82
N TRP A 409 -3.67 6.28 -17.82
CA TRP A 409 -4.57 5.60 -18.74
C TRP A 409 -5.27 4.45 -18.04
N THR A 410 -6.58 4.30 -18.26
CA THR A 410 -7.38 3.22 -17.68
C THR A 410 -7.90 2.31 -18.78
N CYS A 411 -7.74 1.00 -18.59
CA CYS A 411 -8.10 0.00 -19.59
C CYS A 411 -8.67 -1.26 -18.92
N PRO A 412 -9.73 -1.88 -19.47
CA PRO A 412 -10.12 -3.24 -19.10
C PRO A 412 -9.00 -4.23 -19.35
N TRP A 413 -8.89 -5.27 -18.53
CA TRP A 413 -7.81 -6.25 -18.61
C TRP A 413 -7.70 -6.94 -19.97
N ASP A 414 -8.82 -7.25 -20.60
CA ASP A 414 -8.91 -7.92 -21.90
C ASP A 414 -8.45 -7.03 -23.08
N HIS A 415 -8.27 -5.73 -22.87
CA HIS A 415 -7.79 -4.78 -23.89
C HIS A 415 -6.39 -4.24 -23.61
N LEU A 416 -5.72 -4.67 -22.55
CA LEU A 416 -4.39 -4.17 -22.16
C LEU A 416 -3.32 -4.39 -23.25
N ASN A 417 -3.46 -5.44 -24.06
CA ASN A 417 -2.56 -5.76 -25.17
C ASN A 417 -2.52 -4.69 -26.28
N ILE A 418 -3.43 -3.72 -26.27
CA ILE A 418 -3.41 -2.57 -27.21
C ILE A 418 -2.07 -1.85 -27.18
N LEU A 419 -1.43 -1.70 -26.00
CA LEU A 419 -0.12 -1.08 -25.86
C LEU A 419 0.99 -1.77 -26.70
N GLU A 420 0.84 -3.04 -27.06
CA GLU A 420 1.79 -3.80 -27.87
C GLU A 420 1.46 -3.80 -29.36
N GLN A 421 0.23 -3.42 -29.71
CA GLN A 421 -0.22 -3.35 -31.10
C GLN A 421 0.27 -2.10 -31.81
N TYR A 422 0.78 -1.11 -31.06
CA TYR A 422 1.32 0.11 -31.63
C TYR A 422 2.47 -0.18 -32.62
N ARG A 423 2.42 0.49 -33.78
CA ARG A 423 3.50 0.50 -34.79
C ARG A 423 3.65 1.90 -35.34
N ASP A 424 4.89 2.40 -35.37
CA ASP A 424 5.24 3.61 -36.08
C ASP A 424 5.11 3.44 -37.59
N ARG A 425 5.11 4.54 -38.34
CA ARG A 425 5.05 4.52 -39.82
C ARG A 425 6.24 3.80 -40.47
N ASP A 426 7.36 3.75 -39.79
CA ASP A 426 8.56 3.01 -40.17
C ASP A 426 8.60 1.57 -39.62
N GLY A 427 7.53 1.13 -38.95
CA GLY A 427 7.41 -0.18 -38.32
C GLY A 427 8.03 -0.26 -36.92
N GLY A 428 8.63 0.82 -36.43
CA GLY A 428 9.16 0.92 -35.07
C GLY A 428 8.08 0.90 -33.98
N GLN A 429 8.51 0.94 -32.71
CA GLN A 429 7.63 0.93 -31.54
C GLN A 429 7.97 2.05 -30.55
N ASN A 430 8.57 3.15 -31.01
CA ASN A 430 9.06 4.22 -30.16
C ASN A 430 8.02 5.29 -29.80
N TRP A 431 6.79 5.18 -30.33
CA TRP A 431 5.66 6.10 -30.09
C TRP A 431 5.86 7.54 -30.60
N ALA A 432 6.96 7.86 -31.26
CA ALA A 432 7.29 9.22 -31.69
C ALA A 432 6.29 9.78 -32.71
N HIS A 433 5.91 8.98 -33.71
CA HIS A 433 5.04 9.44 -34.78
C HIS A 433 3.63 9.73 -34.28
N ILE A 434 2.99 8.82 -33.55
CA ILE A 434 1.63 9.07 -33.03
C ILE A 434 1.61 10.23 -32.04
N TYR A 435 2.62 10.35 -31.18
CA TYR A 435 2.72 11.44 -30.22
C TYR A 435 2.80 12.80 -30.91
N SER A 436 3.64 12.91 -31.96
CA SER A 436 3.79 14.13 -32.76
C SER A 436 2.54 14.47 -33.58
N ASP A 437 1.96 13.46 -34.28
CA ASP A 437 0.74 13.67 -35.08
C ASP A 437 -0.46 14.09 -34.19
N TRP A 438 -0.62 13.43 -33.05
CA TRP A 438 -1.66 13.76 -32.07
C TRP A 438 -1.51 15.17 -31.55
N ALA A 439 -0.29 15.56 -31.15
CA ALA A 439 0.01 16.91 -30.67
C ALA A 439 -0.29 17.96 -31.77
N THR A 440 0.05 17.67 -33.02
CA THR A 440 -0.23 18.56 -34.17
C THR A 440 -1.72 18.73 -34.39
N LEU A 441 -2.50 17.65 -34.34
CA LEU A 441 -3.96 17.71 -34.53
C LEU A 441 -4.66 18.44 -33.38
N LYS A 442 -4.19 18.27 -32.15
CA LYS A 442 -4.67 19.03 -30.98
C LYS A 442 -4.36 20.53 -31.14
N ALA A 443 -3.12 20.88 -31.50
CA ALA A 443 -2.71 22.28 -31.70
C ALA A 443 -3.51 23.00 -32.80
N ARG A 444 -3.96 22.26 -33.81
CA ARG A 444 -4.81 22.76 -34.88
C ARG A 444 -6.31 22.71 -34.58
N HIS A 445 -6.68 22.34 -33.36
CA HIS A 445 -8.07 22.14 -32.92
C HIS A 445 -8.86 21.13 -33.77
N ALA A 446 -8.19 20.22 -34.47
CA ALA A 446 -8.81 19.15 -35.23
C ALA A 446 -9.28 17.99 -34.34
N ILE A 447 -8.67 17.82 -33.16
CA ILE A 447 -9.11 16.94 -32.09
C ILE A 447 -9.30 17.79 -30.83
N ARG A 448 -10.47 17.68 -30.21
CA ARG A 448 -10.81 18.35 -28.93
C ARG A 448 -11.10 17.30 -27.87
N LEU A 449 -10.60 17.53 -26.64
CA LEU A 449 -10.75 16.60 -25.53
C LEU A 449 -11.92 16.96 -24.60
N THR A 450 -12.47 18.19 -24.74
CA THR A 450 -13.57 18.67 -23.89
C THR A 450 -14.93 18.41 -24.52
N GLU A 451 -15.87 17.90 -23.74
CA GLU A 451 -17.24 17.66 -24.17
C GLU A 451 -18.00 18.93 -24.56
N THR A 452 -18.45 18.94 -25.78
CA THR A 452 -19.76 19.51 -26.12
C THR A 452 -20.45 18.47 -26.98
N GLU A 453 -21.60 17.99 -26.56
CA GLU A 453 -22.41 16.89 -27.12
C GLU A 453 -22.73 17.00 -28.63
N LYS A 454 -22.18 17.93 -29.33
CA LYS A 454 -22.58 18.27 -30.71
C LYS A 454 -21.60 17.90 -31.81
N GLN A 455 -20.42 17.29 -31.51
CA GLN A 455 -19.45 17.05 -32.57
C GLN A 455 -18.93 15.60 -32.62
N ASN A 456 -19.71 14.74 -33.27
CA ASN A 456 -19.29 13.38 -33.69
C ASN A 456 -18.02 13.36 -34.57
N THR A 457 -17.57 14.52 -35.08
CA THR A 457 -16.43 14.65 -36.00
C THR A 457 -15.09 14.49 -35.28
N ASP A 458 -14.95 15.01 -34.09
CA ASP A 458 -13.66 14.98 -33.35
C ASP A 458 -13.32 13.57 -32.89
N SER A 459 -14.31 12.79 -32.47
CA SER A 459 -14.14 11.38 -32.13
C SER A 459 -13.80 10.53 -33.36
N TYR A 460 -14.35 10.87 -34.54
CA TYR A 460 -14.07 10.14 -35.76
C TYR A 460 -12.59 10.25 -36.16
N LEU A 461 -12.03 11.47 -36.18
CA LEU A 461 -10.63 11.68 -36.55
C LEU A 461 -9.68 10.99 -35.55
N ALA A 462 -9.98 11.09 -34.25
CA ALA A 462 -9.21 10.41 -33.22
C ALA A 462 -9.19 8.88 -33.42
N VAL A 463 -10.34 8.28 -33.73
CA VAL A 463 -10.46 6.84 -34.00
C VAL A 463 -9.74 6.44 -35.30
N GLN A 464 -9.78 7.26 -36.35
CA GLN A 464 -9.05 6.97 -37.58
C GLN A 464 -7.53 7.00 -37.38
N LEU A 465 -7.01 8.00 -36.65
CA LEU A 465 -5.60 8.04 -36.28
C LEU A 465 -5.20 6.86 -35.41
N PHE A 466 -6.01 6.50 -34.45
CA PHE A 466 -5.81 5.31 -33.62
C PHE A 466 -5.77 4.03 -34.47
N ASN A 467 -6.71 3.83 -35.39
CA ASN A 467 -6.75 2.68 -36.28
C ASN A 467 -5.50 2.59 -37.14
N PHE A 468 -4.96 3.73 -37.59
CA PHE A 468 -3.77 3.78 -38.41
C PHE A 468 -2.53 3.24 -37.67
N TYR A 469 -2.38 3.56 -36.40
CA TYR A 469 -1.21 3.18 -35.59
C TYR A 469 -1.38 1.87 -34.82
N PHE A 470 -2.60 1.35 -34.67
CA PHE A 470 -2.92 0.18 -33.83
C PHE A 470 -3.60 -0.96 -34.60
N ASP A 471 -3.20 -1.20 -35.85
CA ASP A 471 -3.71 -2.31 -36.66
C ASP A 471 -5.24 -2.44 -36.63
N ASN A 472 -5.94 -1.35 -36.87
CA ASN A 472 -7.41 -1.28 -36.87
C ASN A 472 -8.06 -1.71 -35.54
N ALA A 473 -7.38 -1.54 -34.42
CA ALA A 473 -7.90 -1.91 -33.11
C ALA A 473 -9.24 -1.23 -32.79
N GLY A 474 -9.45 0.02 -33.25
CA GLY A 474 -10.73 0.72 -33.07
C GLY A 474 -11.88 0.04 -33.82
N GLN A 475 -11.65 -0.50 -35.01
CA GLN A 475 -12.66 -1.28 -35.72
C GLN A 475 -12.95 -2.60 -34.99
N LYS A 476 -11.92 -3.27 -34.48
CA LYS A 476 -12.06 -4.50 -33.68
C LYS A 476 -12.87 -4.22 -32.41
N ILE A 477 -12.62 -3.13 -31.70
CA ILE A 477 -13.40 -2.71 -30.54
C ILE A 477 -14.86 -2.46 -30.94
N GLN A 478 -15.12 -1.72 -32.02
CA GLN A 478 -16.47 -1.39 -32.47
C GLN A 478 -17.28 -2.60 -32.95
N SER A 479 -16.60 -3.64 -33.47
CA SER A 479 -17.25 -4.88 -33.90
C SER A 479 -17.52 -5.89 -32.77
N ASN A 480 -16.98 -5.65 -31.58
CA ASN A 480 -17.26 -6.47 -30.39
C ASN A 480 -18.74 -6.43 -30.00
N PRO A 481 -19.22 -7.39 -29.18
CA PRO A 481 -20.56 -7.32 -28.60
C PRO A 481 -20.83 -5.95 -27.96
N PRO A 482 -22.07 -5.48 -27.88
CA PRO A 482 -22.41 -4.13 -27.39
C PRO A 482 -21.82 -3.78 -26.03
N ASP A 483 -21.68 -4.76 -25.14
CA ASP A 483 -21.08 -4.66 -23.81
C ASP A 483 -19.55 -4.52 -23.81
N LYS A 484 -18.89 -4.76 -24.95
CA LYS A 484 -17.43 -4.70 -25.14
C LYS A 484 -16.95 -3.60 -26.10
N ARG A 485 -17.82 -2.69 -26.48
CA ARG A 485 -17.52 -1.59 -27.39
C ARG A 485 -16.79 -0.44 -26.67
N TRP A 486 -16.59 0.66 -27.39
CA TRP A 486 -15.91 1.85 -26.90
C TRP A 486 -16.35 2.31 -25.51
N LYS A 487 -17.66 2.27 -25.22
CA LYS A 487 -18.20 2.63 -23.91
C LYS A 487 -17.66 1.74 -22.80
N TYR A 488 -17.54 0.45 -23.04
CA TYR A 488 -16.91 -0.50 -22.10
C TYR A 488 -15.42 -0.18 -21.92
N VAL A 489 -14.69 0.13 -22.99
CA VAL A 489 -13.24 0.39 -22.96
C VAL A 489 -12.96 1.72 -22.24
N ALA A 490 -13.68 2.79 -22.56
CA ALA A 490 -13.51 4.10 -21.94
C ALA A 490 -14.10 4.20 -20.52
N GLY A 491 -15.13 3.38 -20.22
CA GLY A 491 -15.82 3.36 -18.94
C GLY A 491 -17.27 3.82 -19.01
N ASP A 492 -18.17 3.00 -18.49
CA ASP A 492 -19.64 3.20 -18.61
C ASP A 492 -20.18 4.47 -17.95
N ASN A 493 -19.55 4.93 -16.88
CA ASN A 493 -19.99 6.07 -16.08
C ASN A 493 -19.06 7.28 -16.23
N SER A 494 -18.23 7.30 -17.29
CA SER A 494 -17.24 8.37 -17.43
C SER A 494 -17.76 9.47 -18.35
N GLU A 495 -17.43 10.68 -17.98
CA GLU A 495 -17.39 11.84 -18.86
C GLU A 495 -16.21 11.77 -19.86
N LEU A 496 -15.42 10.69 -19.83
CA LEU A 496 -14.30 10.45 -20.72
C LEU A 496 -14.82 10.22 -22.14
N THR A 497 -14.39 11.06 -23.04
CA THR A 497 -14.60 10.87 -24.46
C THR A 497 -13.65 9.79 -25.01
N ILE A 498 -13.99 9.18 -26.14
CA ILE A 498 -13.09 8.26 -26.85
C ILE A 498 -11.76 8.97 -27.19
N ALA A 499 -11.83 10.24 -27.59
CA ALA A 499 -10.65 11.05 -27.88
C ALA A 499 -9.75 11.22 -26.65
N GLN A 500 -10.32 11.44 -25.47
CA GLN A 500 -9.56 11.52 -24.22
C GLN A 500 -8.92 10.19 -23.87
N TRP A 501 -9.64 9.07 -24.00
CA TRP A 501 -9.09 7.75 -23.74
C TRP A 501 -7.90 7.42 -24.65
N ILE A 502 -7.97 7.85 -25.93
CA ILE A 502 -6.87 7.70 -26.90
C ILE A 502 -5.69 8.62 -26.54
N ASP A 503 -5.97 9.88 -26.13
CA ASP A 503 -4.93 10.80 -25.64
C ASP A 503 -4.17 10.20 -24.47
N ASP A 504 -4.89 9.71 -23.48
CA ASP A 504 -4.34 9.07 -22.28
C ASP A 504 -3.46 7.86 -22.63
N LEU A 505 -3.92 7.01 -23.56
CA LEU A 505 -3.15 5.88 -24.08
C LEU A 505 -1.83 6.33 -24.72
N ILE A 506 -1.89 7.35 -25.57
CA ILE A 506 -0.70 7.90 -26.27
C ILE A 506 0.30 8.47 -25.27
N GLN A 507 -0.18 9.24 -24.28
CA GLN A 507 0.68 9.81 -23.25
C GLN A 507 1.38 8.71 -22.45
N VAL A 508 0.65 7.72 -21.96
CA VAL A 508 1.25 6.61 -21.19
C VAL A 508 2.19 5.77 -22.04
N GLY A 509 1.82 5.47 -23.29
CA GLY A 509 2.66 4.70 -24.20
C GLY A 509 3.99 5.37 -24.51
N TRP A 510 3.97 6.68 -24.82
CA TRP A 510 5.15 7.50 -25.07
C TRP A 510 6.07 7.57 -23.86
N HIS A 511 5.53 7.95 -22.70
CA HIS A 511 6.35 8.11 -21.51
C HIS A 511 6.88 6.80 -20.95
N ARG A 512 6.12 5.70 -21.06
CA ARG A 512 6.63 4.36 -20.73
C ARG A 512 7.85 4.00 -21.56
N HIS A 513 7.83 4.30 -22.86
CA HIS A 513 8.94 4.02 -23.75
C HIS A 513 10.19 4.84 -23.38
N LEU A 514 10.05 6.13 -23.09
CA LEU A 514 11.16 6.99 -22.67
C LEU A 514 11.80 6.50 -21.37
N CYS A 515 10.99 6.11 -20.38
CA CYS A 515 11.49 5.58 -19.11
C CYS A 515 12.17 4.21 -19.22
N SER A 516 12.06 3.53 -20.36
CA SER A 516 12.73 2.24 -20.63
C SER A 516 14.12 2.42 -21.26
N ASN A 517 14.42 3.59 -21.80
CA ASN A 517 15.64 3.88 -22.55
C ASN A 517 16.60 4.81 -21.78
N THR A 518 16.24 5.24 -20.57
CA THR A 518 17.07 6.03 -19.64
C THR A 518 17.55 5.18 -18.49
#